data_103d12b8fff563faab6f18fcda2f86a1
#
_entry.id   103d12b8fff563faab6f18fcda2f86a1
#
_cell.length_a   1.000
_cell.length_b   1.000
_cell.length_c   1.000
_cell.angle_alpha   90.00
_cell.angle_beta   90.00
_cell.angle_gamma   90.00
#
_symmetry.space_group_name_H-M   'P 1'
#
loop_
_entity.id
_entity.type
_entity.pdbx_description
1 polymer ?
#
loop_
_entity_poly.entity_id
_entity_poly.type
_entity_poly.pdbx_seq_one_letter_code
_entity_poly.pdbx_strand_id
1 'polypeptide(L)'
;LKDIEYVYSKDQALAQSKRFLQQLSVQTIAYPNTAMAAQYVANENDIHKAAIGAKENADLYGLKILAEHIEENSQNTTRFLVIGLEPAKTGNRFSIIFETQHISGSLAKIIEIIAKHHLNMDSIQSRPRKNEPFEYFFYIEILDEMLDSDNVKEALREIKEVCESFKVLGMYPVEGIEEEKK
;
A
#
# COMPACT_ATOMS: atom_id res chain seq x y z
N LEU A 1 32.06 -3.52 -1.49
CA LEU A 1 31.46 -2.80 -0.34
C LEU A 1 32.51 -1.99 0.46
N LYS A 2 33.78 -2.45 0.52
CA LYS A 2 34.83 -1.76 1.32
C LYS A 2 35.17 -0.37 0.80
N ASP A 3 34.93 -0.12 -0.49
CA ASP A 3 35.29 1.13 -1.15
C ASP A 3 34.14 2.15 -1.14
N ILE A 4 32.93 1.74 -0.69
CA ILE A 4 31.74 2.60 -0.67
C ILE A 4 31.85 3.56 0.52
N GLU A 5 31.70 4.85 0.22
CA GLU A 5 31.68 5.95 1.18
C GLU A 5 30.30 6.61 1.26
N TYR A 6 29.56 6.65 0.14
CA TYR A 6 28.29 7.33 0.01
C TYR A 6 27.19 6.40 -0.51
N VAL A 7 26.05 6.42 0.15
CA VAL A 7 24.87 5.63 -0.26
C VAL A 7 23.67 6.54 -0.46
N TYR A 8 23.14 6.53 -1.66
CA TYR A 8 22.02 7.36 -2.10
C TYR A 8 20.72 6.55 -2.16
N SER A 9 19.64 7.05 -1.59
CA SER A 9 18.29 6.52 -1.80
C SER A 9 17.23 7.45 -1.24
N LYS A 10 15.94 7.06 -1.43
CA LYS A 10 14.82 7.71 -0.74
C LYS A 10 14.93 7.47 0.78
N ASP A 11 14.57 8.48 1.58
CA ASP A 11 14.62 8.41 3.05
C ASP A 11 14.04 7.12 3.64
N GLN A 12 12.90 6.68 3.11
CA GLN A 12 12.25 5.46 3.56
C GLN A 12 13.12 4.20 3.33
N ALA A 13 13.77 4.08 2.17
CA ALA A 13 14.64 2.94 1.86
C ALA A 13 15.91 2.97 2.72
N LEU A 14 16.49 4.16 2.95
CA LEU A 14 17.62 4.33 3.87
C LEU A 14 17.24 3.92 5.29
N ALA A 15 16.06 4.32 5.76
CA ALA A 15 15.58 3.95 7.09
C ALA A 15 15.33 2.44 7.21
N GLN A 16 14.78 1.80 6.19
CA GLN A 16 14.52 0.36 6.15
C GLN A 16 15.80 -0.50 6.09
N SER A 17 16.92 0.08 5.67
CA SER A 17 18.22 -0.59 5.57
C SER A 17 19.24 -0.08 6.62
N LYS A 18 18.77 0.61 7.65
CA LYS A 18 19.60 1.30 8.63
C LYS A 18 20.62 0.39 9.29
N ARG A 19 20.21 -0.80 9.73
CA ARG A 19 21.08 -1.77 10.40
C ARG A 19 22.24 -2.22 9.51
N PHE A 20 21.95 -2.50 8.24
CA PHE A 20 22.99 -2.85 7.26
C PHE A 20 23.95 -1.68 7.02
N LEU A 21 23.43 -0.47 6.83
CA LEU A 21 24.25 0.72 6.58
C LEU A 21 25.15 1.09 7.75
N GLN A 22 24.68 0.91 8.99
CA GLN A 22 25.50 1.12 10.18
C GLN A 22 26.73 0.22 10.25
N GLN A 23 26.64 -1.01 9.72
CA GLN A 23 27.78 -1.94 9.68
C GLN A 23 28.86 -1.51 8.67
N LEU A 24 28.47 -0.75 7.65
CA LEU A 24 29.39 -0.29 6.61
C LEU A 24 30.05 1.05 6.94
N SER A 25 29.58 1.79 7.95
CA SER A 25 30.05 3.13 8.32
C SER A 25 30.07 4.13 7.16
N VAL A 26 29.06 4.06 6.28
CA VAL A 26 28.89 4.92 5.10
C VAL A 26 28.06 6.16 5.42
N GLN A 27 28.24 7.22 4.62
CA GLN A 27 27.38 8.39 4.67
C GLN A 27 26.14 8.19 3.80
N THR A 28 24.96 8.39 4.36
CA THR A 28 23.68 8.27 3.62
C THR A 28 23.22 9.63 3.11
N ILE A 29 22.74 9.67 1.87
CA ILE A 29 22.26 10.89 1.21
C ILE A 29 20.85 10.64 0.68
N ALA A 30 19.90 11.46 1.14
CA ALA A 30 18.52 11.41 0.71
C ALA A 30 18.35 11.83 -0.75
N TYR A 31 17.55 11.08 -1.49
CA TYR A 31 17.23 11.34 -2.89
C TYR A 31 15.72 11.25 -3.14
N PRO A 32 15.16 11.94 -4.16
CA PRO A 32 13.71 11.99 -4.36
C PRO A 32 13.04 10.63 -4.52
N ASN A 33 13.69 9.69 -5.18
CA ASN A 33 13.26 8.29 -5.26
C ASN A 33 14.45 7.36 -5.53
N THR A 34 14.23 6.05 -5.37
CA THR A 34 15.27 5.02 -5.48
C THR A 34 15.81 4.86 -6.91
N ALA A 35 14.97 5.01 -7.94
CA ALA A 35 15.39 4.90 -9.34
C ALA A 35 16.28 6.08 -9.75
N MET A 36 15.92 7.30 -9.35
CA MET A 36 16.77 8.49 -9.59
C MET A 36 18.10 8.39 -8.85
N ALA A 37 18.13 7.81 -7.65
CA ALA A 37 19.37 7.57 -6.93
C ALA A 37 20.29 6.60 -7.70
N ALA A 38 19.72 5.50 -8.22
CA ALA A 38 20.47 4.55 -9.04
C ALA A 38 20.98 5.18 -10.34
N GLN A 39 20.14 5.95 -11.02
CA GLN A 39 20.54 6.69 -12.23
C GLN A 39 21.68 7.69 -11.95
N TYR A 40 21.59 8.41 -10.84
CA TYR A 40 22.64 9.35 -10.43
C TYR A 40 23.98 8.63 -10.23
N VAL A 41 24.00 7.53 -9.47
CA VAL A 41 25.21 6.74 -9.22
C VAL A 41 25.80 6.20 -10.52
N ALA A 42 24.96 5.71 -11.44
CA ALA A 42 25.41 5.25 -12.76
C ALA A 42 26.07 6.38 -13.57
N ASN A 43 25.48 7.57 -13.58
CA ASN A 43 26.03 8.72 -14.32
C ASN A 43 27.36 9.22 -13.73
N GLU A 44 27.50 9.19 -12.42
CA GLU A 44 28.73 9.61 -11.73
C GLU A 44 29.91 8.65 -12.01
N ASN A 45 29.61 7.38 -12.24
CA ASN A 45 30.60 6.33 -12.48
C ASN A 45 31.75 6.32 -11.45
N ASP A 46 31.40 6.55 -10.19
CA ASP A 46 32.33 6.66 -9.06
C ASP A 46 32.20 5.41 -8.18
N ILE A 47 33.32 4.69 -8.00
CA ILE A 47 33.38 3.43 -7.22
C ILE A 47 33.06 3.62 -5.71
N HIS A 48 33.13 4.85 -5.21
CA HIS A 48 32.83 5.19 -3.81
C HIS A 48 31.33 5.46 -3.58
N LYS A 49 30.51 5.47 -4.62
CA LYS A 49 29.08 5.75 -4.56
C LYS A 49 28.23 4.50 -4.84
N ALA A 50 27.23 4.31 -4.05
CA ALA A 50 26.24 3.25 -4.24
C ALA A 50 24.80 3.80 -4.09
N ALA A 51 23.83 3.07 -4.60
CA ALA A 51 22.42 3.36 -4.39
C ALA A 51 21.70 2.16 -3.79
N ILE A 52 20.67 2.42 -2.98
CA ILE A 52 19.68 1.40 -2.58
C ILE A 52 18.47 1.55 -3.46
N GLY A 53 18.03 0.46 -4.08
CA GLY A 53 16.88 0.43 -4.95
C GLY A 53 16.44 -0.99 -5.30
N ALA A 54 15.42 -1.09 -6.14
CA ALA A 54 14.97 -2.36 -6.67
C ALA A 54 16.05 -2.96 -7.59
N LYS A 55 16.10 -4.29 -7.65
CA LYS A 55 17.09 -5.05 -8.43
C LYS A 55 17.09 -4.68 -9.91
N GLU A 56 15.90 -4.42 -10.45
CA GLU A 56 15.68 -4.04 -11.85
C GLU A 56 16.40 -2.74 -12.24
N ASN A 57 16.68 -1.86 -11.28
CA ASN A 57 17.44 -0.64 -11.53
C ASN A 57 18.91 -0.94 -11.89
N ALA A 58 19.46 -2.06 -11.41
CA ALA A 58 20.83 -2.45 -11.76
C ALA A 58 20.93 -2.80 -13.25
N ASP A 59 19.97 -3.60 -13.76
CA ASP A 59 19.93 -3.95 -15.18
C ASP A 59 19.65 -2.73 -16.04
N LEU A 60 18.72 -1.86 -15.62
CA LEU A 60 18.32 -0.68 -16.38
C LEU A 60 19.46 0.34 -16.54
N TYR A 61 20.26 0.53 -15.51
CA TYR A 61 21.32 1.56 -15.49
C TYR A 61 22.75 0.99 -15.60
N GLY A 62 22.90 -0.33 -15.82
CA GLY A 62 24.20 -0.99 -15.95
C GLY A 62 25.02 -0.99 -14.66
N LEU A 63 24.36 -1.03 -13.51
CA LEU A 63 24.99 -1.09 -12.21
C LEU A 63 25.23 -2.52 -11.75
N LYS A 64 26.27 -2.72 -10.92
CA LYS A 64 26.54 -4.01 -10.29
C LYS A 64 25.82 -4.10 -8.94
N ILE A 65 25.11 -5.21 -8.71
CA ILE A 65 24.53 -5.52 -7.42
C ILE A 65 25.63 -5.92 -6.45
N LEU A 66 25.74 -5.22 -5.32
CA LEU A 66 26.77 -5.41 -4.29
C LEU A 66 26.26 -6.21 -3.09
N ALA A 67 24.97 -6.09 -2.76
CA ALA A 67 24.29 -6.82 -1.71
C ALA A 67 22.79 -6.91 -2.02
N GLU A 68 22.14 -7.99 -1.60
CA GLU A 68 20.71 -8.24 -1.72
C GLU A 68 20.13 -8.46 -0.31
N HIS A 69 18.81 -8.26 -0.14
CA HIS A 69 18.08 -8.47 1.12
C HIS A 69 18.67 -7.69 2.29
N ILE A 70 18.90 -6.39 2.06
CA ILE A 70 19.47 -5.49 3.05
C ILE A 70 18.43 -4.79 3.95
N GLU A 71 17.15 -4.98 3.67
CA GLU A 71 16.03 -4.48 4.44
C GLU A 71 15.93 -5.19 5.80
N GLU A 72 15.53 -4.45 6.84
CA GLU A 72 15.34 -5.01 8.19
C GLU A 72 14.08 -5.88 8.30
N ASN A 73 13.09 -5.62 7.46
CA ASN A 73 11.82 -6.36 7.42
C ASN A 73 11.54 -6.86 6.00
N SER A 74 11.72 -8.16 5.80
CA SER A 74 11.41 -8.85 4.55
C SER A 74 9.92 -8.90 4.20
N GLN A 75 9.03 -8.60 5.17
CA GLN A 75 7.57 -8.56 4.96
C GLN A 75 7.07 -7.20 4.50
N ASN A 76 7.95 -6.24 4.23
CA ASN A 76 7.55 -4.94 3.72
C ASN A 76 7.03 -5.06 2.29
N THR A 77 5.72 -4.98 2.15
CA THR A 77 5.03 -5.14 0.87
C THR A 77 4.35 -3.83 0.48
N THR A 78 4.50 -3.43 -0.77
CA THR A 78 3.76 -2.31 -1.35
C THR A 78 2.63 -2.86 -2.22
N ARG A 79 1.39 -2.50 -1.89
CA ARG A 79 0.23 -2.87 -2.69
C ARG A 79 -0.10 -1.77 -3.69
N PHE A 80 -0.27 -2.14 -4.94
CA PHE A 80 -0.72 -1.27 -6.01
C PHE A 80 -2.17 -1.58 -6.35
N LEU A 81 -2.99 -0.53 -6.52
CA LEU A 81 -4.35 -0.64 -7.05
C LEU A 81 -4.32 -0.20 -8.51
N VAL A 82 -4.76 -1.06 -9.40
CA VAL A 82 -4.99 -0.70 -10.80
C VAL A 82 -6.31 0.04 -10.90
N ILE A 83 -6.25 1.30 -11.31
CA ILE A 83 -7.44 2.16 -11.45
C ILE A 83 -7.85 2.19 -12.91
N GLY A 84 -9.13 1.88 -13.18
CA GLY A 84 -9.74 1.89 -14.51
C GLY A 84 -11.06 2.65 -14.52
N LEU A 85 -11.60 2.91 -15.71
CA LEU A 85 -12.92 3.52 -15.89
C LEU A 85 -14.05 2.51 -15.67
N GLU A 86 -13.78 1.23 -15.95
CA GLU A 86 -14.73 0.14 -15.76
C GLU A 86 -14.32 -0.72 -14.56
N PRO A 87 -15.25 -1.04 -13.65
CA PRO A 87 -14.96 -1.93 -12.54
C PRO A 87 -14.68 -3.36 -13.05
N ALA A 88 -13.78 -4.06 -12.38
CA ALA A 88 -13.63 -5.49 -12.61
C ALA A 88 -14.92 -6.23 -12.25
N LYS A 89 -15.27 -7.27 -12.99
CA LYS A 89 -16.52 -8.04 -12.80
C LYS A 89 -16.35 -9.18 -11.80
N THR A 90 -15.13 -9.55 -11.51
CA THR A 90 -14.79 -10.67 -10.63
C THR A 90 -13.65 -10.27 -9.69
N GLY A 91 -13.64 -10.86 -8.52
CA GLY A 91 -12.60 -10.63 -7.52
C GLY A 91 -12.96 -11.29 -6.20
N ASN A 92 -12.02 -11.30 -5.30
CA ASN A 92 -12.19 -11.79 -3.92
C ASN A 92 -12.12 -10.64 -2.89
N ARG A 93 -12.15 -9.40 -3.39
CA ARG A 93 -12.11 -8.21 -2.56
C ARG A 93 -12.91 -7.10 -3.22
N PHE A 94 -13.62 -6.31 -2.42
CA PHE A 94 -14.27 -5.10 -2.89
C PHE A 94 -14.05 -3.94 -1.93
N SER A 95 -14.14 -2.74 -2.47
CA SER A 95 -13.99 -1.52 -1.70
C SER A 95 -15.24 -0.67 -1.76
N ILE A 96 -15.61 -0.13 -0.62
CA ILE A 96 -16.68 0.85 -0.48
C ILE A 96 -16.15 2.13 0.13
N ILE A 97 -16.77 3.23 -0.24
CA ILE A 97 -16.58 4.53 0.40
C ILE A 97 -17.95 5.06 0.82
N PHE A 98 -18.00 5.64 2.02
CA PHE A 98 -19.25 6.17 2.55
C PHE A 98 -19.00 7.30 3.55
N GLU A 99 -20.06 8.07 3.78
CA GLU A 99 -20.14 9.11 4.78
C GLU A 99 -21.30 8.80 5.73
N THR A 100 -21.11 9.10 6.99
CA THR A 100 -22.12 8.93 8.04
C THR A 100 -22.34 10.24 8.76
N GLN A 101 -23.51 10.38 9.38
CA GLN A 101 -23.73 11.48 10.32
C GLN A 101 -22.67 11.51 11.39
N HIS A 102 -22.19 12.70 11.75
CA HIS A 102 -21.18 12.87 12.79
C HIS A 102 -21.82 12.78 14.19
N ILE A 103 -22.45 11.64 14.49
CA ILE A 103 -23.04 11.32 15.79
C ILE A 103 -22.51 9.99 16.33
N SER A 104 -22.59 9.85 17.66
CA SER A 104 -22.14 8.62 18.32
C SER A 104 -22.88 7.39 17.80
N GLY A 105 -22.14 6.34 17.45
CA GLY A 105 -22.69 5.07 16.98
C GLY A 105 -22.93 4.97 15.46
N SER A 106 -22.79 6.03 14.68
CA SER A 106 -23.04 5.97 13.24
C SER A 106 -22.15 4.95 12.52
N LEU A 107 -20.84 4.96 12.78
CA LEU A 107 -19.91 3.98 12.23
C LEU A 107 -20.18 2.57 12.77
N ALA A 108 -20.55 2.44 14.05
CA ALA A 108 -20.82 1.16 14.68
C ALA A 108 -21.96 0.41 13.97
N LYS A 109 -23.03 1.10 13.57
CA LYS A 109 -24.15 0.52 12.82
C LYS A 109 -23.69 -0.15 11.52
N ILE A 110 -22.74 0.47 10.81
CA ILE A 110 -22.21 -0.09 9.55
C ILE A 110 -21.38 -1.33 9.84
N ILE A 111 -20.57 -1.30 10.88
CA ILE A 111 -19.76 -2.46 11.30
C ILE A 111 -20.68 -3.61 11.76
N GLU A 112 -21.77 -3.31 12.44
CA GLU A 112 -22.80 -4.30 12.82
C GLU A 112 -23.46 -4.96 11.61
N ILE A 113 -23.78 -4.19 10.55
CA ILE A 113 -24.31 -4.74 9.30
C ILE A 113 -23.30 -5.67 8.64
N ILE A 114 -22.05 -5.25 8.53
CA ILE A 114 -20.96 -6.07 7.99
C ILE A 114 -20.84 -7.39 8.77
N ALA A 115 -20.85 -7.32 10.10
CA ALA A 115 -20.78 -8.49 10.96
C ALA A 115 -22.02 -9.40 10.85
N LYS A 116 -23.24 -8.81 10.79
CA LYS A 116 -24.51 -9.54 10.62
C LYS A 116 -24.50 -10.39 9.34
N HIS A 117 -23.91 -9.87 8.28
CA HIS A 117 -23.80 -10.56 7.01
C HIS A 117 -22.55 -11.45 6.89
N HIS A 118 -21.81 -11.64 8.00
CA HIS A 118 -20.59 -12.46 8.06
C HIS A 118 -19.51 -12.03 7.05
N LEU A 119 -19.47 -10.76 6.69
CA LEU A 119 -18.45 -10.22 5.79
C LEU A 119 -17.17 -9.92 6.57
N ASN A 120 -16.02 -10.25 5.99
CA ASN A 120 -14.73 -10.01 6.61
C ASN A 120 -14.13 -8.67 6.17
N MET A 121 -14.05 -7.72 7.10
CA MET A 121 -13.43 -6.42 6.85
C MET A 121 -11.92 -6.52 6.98
N ASP A 122 -11.19 -6.29 5.88
CA ASP A 122 -9.73 -6.34 5.82
C ASP A 122 -9.08 -5.02 6.27
N SER A 123 -9.66 -3.89 5.89
CA SER A 123 -9.18 -2.59 6.33
C SER A 123 -10.29 -1.56 6.44
N ILE A 124 -10.08 -0.58 7.33
CA ILE A 124 -10.88 0.62 7.44
C ILE A 124 -9.98 1.84 7.57
N GLN A 125 -10.25 2.88 6.81
CA GLN A 125 -9.55 4.14 6.87
C GLN A 125 -10.54 5.31 6.88
N SER A 126 -10.31 6.29 7.76
CA SER A 126 -11.00 7.56 7.73
C SER A 126 -10.15 8.63 7.07
N ARG A 127 -10.75 9.48 6.27
CA ARG A 127 -10.09 10.63 5.63
C ARG A 127 -10.94 11.88 5.81
N PRO A 128 -10.34 13.02 6.18
CA PRO A 128 -11.08 14.28 6.27
C PRO A 128 -11.53 14.73 4.87
N ARG A 129 -12.73 15.31 4.80
CA ARG A 129 -13.20 16.00 3.60
C ARG A 129 -12.41 17.27 3.36
N LYS A 130 -12.05 17.52 2.11
CA LYS A 130 -11.47 18.81 1.73
C LYS A 130 -12.55 19.89 1.87
N ASN A 131 -12.23 20.99 2.56
CA ASN A 131 -13.07 22.18 2.74
C ASN A 131 -14.28 22.02 3.68
N GLU A 132 -14.41 20.91 4.38
CA GLU A 132 -15.48 20.67 5.35
C GLU A 132 -14.85 20.18 6.67
N PRO A 133 -14.55 21.13 7.61
CA PRO A 133 -13.93 20.79 8.89
C PRO A 133 -14.80 19.80 9.68
N PHE A 134 -14.14 18.76 10.21
CA PHE A 134 -14.75 17.72 11.04
C PHE A 134 -15.63 16.71 10.30
N GLU A 135 -15.77 16.79 8.97
CA GLU A 135 -16.43 15.76 8.17
C GLU A 135 -15.42 14.77 7.62
N TYR A 136 -15.79 13.48 7.68
CA TYR A 136 -14.94 12.37 7.28
C TYR A 136 -15.71 11.44 6.35
N PHE A 137 -15.01 10.95 5.33
CA PHE A 137 -15.44 9.74 4.63
C PHE A 137 -14.64 8.54 5.11
N PHE A 138 -15.26 7.39 5.05
CA PHE A 138 -14.67 6.11 5.39
C PHE A 138 -14.45 5.30 4.11
N TYR A 139 -13.29 4.68 4.03
CA TYR A 139 -12.94 3.71 3.02
C TYR A 139 -12.80 2.37 3.72
N ILE A 140 -13.55 1.36 3.24
CA ILE A 140 -13.51 -0.01 3.76
C ILE A 140 -13.18 -0.96 2.63
N GLU A 141 -12.31 -1.91 2.91
CA GLU A 141 -12.08 -3.09 2.08
C GLU A 141 -12.68 -4.31 2.76
N ILE A 142 -13.42 -5.07 1.99
CA ILE A 142 -14.07 -6.30 2.43
C ILE A 142 -13.53 -7.45 1.60
N LEU A 143 -13.09 -8.49 2.30
CA LEU A 143 -12.61 -9.73 1.73
C LEU A 143 -13.76 -10.73 1.76
N ASP A 144 -14.16 -11.22 0.58
CA ASP A 144 -15.17 -12.26 0.44
C ASP A 144 -14.94 -13.01 -0.89
N GLU A 145 -15.01 -14.32 -0.84
CA GLU A 145 -14.85 -15.18 -2.01
C GLU A 145 -16.12 -15.24 -2.88
N MET A 146 -17.28 -14.77 -2.36
CA MET A 146 -18.58 -14.85 -3.02
C MET A 146 -19.22 -13.47 -3.19
N LEU A 147 -18.50 -12.53 -3.74
CA LEU A 147 -18.92 -11.13 -3.85
C LEU A 147 -20.21 -10.88 -4.65
N ASP A 148 -20.62 -11.81 -5.50
CA ASP A 148 -21.88 -11.72 -6.26
C ASP A 148 -23.06 -12.41 -5.55
N SER A 149 -22.87 -12.83 -4.31
CA SER A 149 -23.92 -13.45 -3.50
C SER A 149 -25.02 -12.48 -3.15
N ASP A 150 -26.22 -12.99 -2.98
CA ASP A 150 -27.38 -12.19 -2.54
C ASP A 150 -27.16 -11.59 -1.14
N ASN A 151 -26.36 -12.27 -0.30
CA ASN A 151 -25.98 -11.80 1.02
C ASN A 151 -25.15 -10.50 0.95
N VAL A 152 -24.16 -10.43 0.07
CA VAL A 152 -23.35 -9.20 -0.13
C VAL A 152 -24.21 -8.08 -0.68
N LYS A 153 -25.09 -8.36 -1.65
CA LYS A 153 -26.01 -7.36 -2.22
C LYS A 153 -26.92 -6.77 -1.16
N GLU A 154 -27.45 -7.63 -0.28
CA GLU A 154 -28.30 -7.20 0.82
C GLU A 154 -27.52 -6.38 1.84
N ALA A 155 -26.31 -6.79 2.22
CA ALA A 155 -25.43 -6.01 3.10
C ALA A 155 -25.16 -4.62 2.55
N LEU A 156 -24.81 -4.52 1.26
CA LEU A 156 -24.55 -3.23 0.60
C LEU A 156 -25.81 -2.35 0.55
N ARG A 157 -26.98 -2.94 0.40
CA ARG A 157 -28.27 -2.22 0.47
C ARG A 157 -28.52 -1.66 1.86
N GLU A 158 -28.38 -2.49 2.91
CA GLU A 158 -28.56 -2.06 4.30
C GLU A 158 -27.53 -0.96 4.69
N ILE A 159 -26.26 -1.10 4.28
CA ILE A 159 -25.24 -0.07 4.52
C ILE A 159 -25.64 1.25 3.86
N LYS A 160 -26.08 1.19 2.60
CA LYS A 160 -26.49 2.39 1.86
C LYS A 160 -27.64 3.13 2.54
N GLU A 161 -28.59 2.43 3.17
CA GLU A 161 -29.75 3.03 3.85
C GLU A 161 -29.37 3.82 5.11
N VAL A 162 -28.23 3.49 5.75
CA VAL A 162 -27.75 4.17 6.98
C VAL A 162 -26.66 5.21 6.74
N CYS A 163 -26.21 5.36 5.50
CA CYS A 163 -25.18 6.32 5.09
C CYS A 163 -25.79 7.61 4.54
N GLU A 164 -25.09 8.72 4.70
CA GLU A 164 -25.40 9.98 4.00
C GLU A 164 -24.97 9.92 2.53
N SER A 165 -23.81 9.33 2.27
CA SER A 165 -23.35 9.01 0.93
C SER A 165 -22.74 7.61 0.92
N PHE A 166 -22.86 6.92 -0.23
CA PHE A 166 -22.38 5.56 -0.38
C PHE A 166 -21.97 5.28 -1.82
N LYS A 167 -20.80 4.67 -2.00
CA LYS A 167 -20.33 4.24 -3.32
C LYS A 167 -19.53 2.95 -3.21
N VAL A 168 -19.86 1.97 -4.03
CA VAL A 168 -18.99 0.83 -4.31
C VAL A 168 -17.96 1.27 -5.32
N LEU A 169 -16.68 1.16 -4.98
CA LEU A 169 -15.58 1.56 -5.85
C LEU A 169 -15.25 0.49 -6.89
N GLY A 170 -15.44 -0.77 -6.55
CA GLY A 170 -15.26 -1.88 -7.46
C GLY A 170 -14.87 -3.17 -6.74
N MET A 171 -14.92 -4.25 -7.50
CA MET A 171 -14.41 -5.56 -7.14
C MET A 171 -13.08 -5.77 -7.85
N TYR A 172 -12.16 -6.50 -7.23
CA TYR A 172 -10.87 -6.80 -7.84
C TYR A 172 -10.25 -8.06 -7.23
N PRO A 173 -9.49 -8.82 -8.03
CA PRO A 173 -8.69 -9.90 -7.50
C PRO A 173 -7.48 -9.32 -6.76
N VAL A 174 -7.04 -9.98 -5.70
CA VAL A 174 -5.73 -9.74 -5.10
C VAL A 174 -4.79 -10.79 -5.66
N GLU A 175 -3.84 -10.34 -6.47
CA GLU A 175 -2.78 -11.18 -7.04
C GLU A 175 -1.49 -10.98 -6.25
N GLY A 176 -0.72 -12.04 -6.06
CA GLY A 176 0.70 -11.95 -5.70
C GLY A 176 1.06 -11.99 -4.24
N ILE A 177 0.19 -12.41 -3.31
CA ILE A 177 0.62 -12.87 -2.00
C ILE A 177 0.21 -14.35 -1.91
N GLU A 178 1.03 -15.24 -2.43
CA GLU A 178 1.02 -16.63 -1.95
C GLU A 178 1.45 -16.56 -0.48
N GLU A 179 0.49 -16.68 0.43
CA GLU A 179 0.81 -16.99 1.81
C GLU A 179 1.53 -18.34 1.78
N GLU A 180 2.85 -18.32 1.96
CA GLU A 180 3.55 -19.53 2.37
C GLU A 180 2.89 -19.97 3.70
N LYS A 181 1.93 -20.89 3.56
CA LYS A 181 1.33 -21.59 4.71
C LYS A 181 2.47 -22.33 5.41
N LYS A 182 2.91 -21.75 6.53
CA LYS A 182 3.70 -22.47 7.52
C LYS A 182 2.82 -23.44 8.29
#